data_e737e2763d50eab484e5f9cf8ea2755e
#
_entry.id   e737e2763d50eab484e5f9cf8ea2755e
#
_cell.length_a   1.000
_cell.length_b   1.000
_cell.length_c   1.000
_cell.angle_alpha   90.00
_cell.angle_beta   90.00
_cell.angle_gamma   90.00
#
_symmetry.space_group_name_H-M   'P 1'
#
loop_
_entity.id
_entity.type
_entity.pdbx_description
1 polymer ?
#
loop_
_entity_poly.entity_id
_entity_poly.type
_entity_poly.pdbx_seq_one_letter_code
_entity_poly.pdbx_strand_id
1 'polypeptide(L)'
;SIRRQRQMCIRDSLQPADLSFPPQLRKVAIVNNTSNAPDDKLTPQTKKSKDNRVEISRAIAYANGDPKVATEAMAEEIAHQNYFDEVVICDSALRANDKISRESTLSQEEVRQLASDLGVDLIIALENLQFKITKTVRYLEEFGCYQGAIDAKVYPTVSVYLPERSKPMATIRLNDSIFWEDFGISPTEAAAQIIPTKDMLKEAAEFAGTVPVKYIVPIWKNGKRYLYTGGSVPMRDAAIYVRENSWDEAYGLWNQAYQSTKNEKKKMRAALNIAVYYEMKDSLAKAEKWATTAQQHARKTELKKNTDNNKINTDEAPNYFYISLYLTELKERNAQLSKLKLQMSRFNDDF
;
A
#
# COMPACT_ATOMS: atom_id res chain seq x y z
N SER A 1 23.47 10.77 16.72
CA SER A 1 23.28 12.23 16.72
C SER A 1 22.29 12.75 15.66
N ILE A 2 22.12 12.06 14.54
CA ILE A 2 21.23 12.49 13.43
C ILE A 2 19.74 12.42 13.83
N ARG A 3 19.34 11.45 14.66
CA ARG A 3 17.93 11.27 15.08
C ARG A 3 17.36 12.43 15.91
N ARG A 4 18.19 13.14 16.68
CA ARG A 4 17.74 14.29 17.51
C ARG A 4 17.50 15.59 16.74
N GLN A 5 17.87 15.65 15.46
CA GLN A 5 17.74 16.85 14.62
C GLN A 5 16.57 16.76 13.63
N ARG A 6 15.71 15.77 13.74
CA ARG A 6 14.55 15.57 12.85
C ARG A 6 13.28 15.45 13.68
N GLN A 7 12.24 16.13 13.23
CA GLN A 7 10.88 16.02 13.72
C GLN A 7 10.07 15.27 12.66
N MET A 8 9.24 14.32 13.07
CA MET A 8 8.33 13.60 12.19
C MET A 8 7.00 14.33 12.13
N CYS A 9 6.45 14.51 10.96
CA CYS A 9 5.06 14.85 10.73
C CYS A 9 4.38 13.77 9.90
N ILE A 10 3.08 13.59 10.11
CA ILE A 10 2.25 12.65 9.35
C ILE A 10 1.38 13.49 8.42
N ARG A 11 1.30 13.06 7.17
CA ARG A 11 0.39 13.65 6.19
C ARG A 11 -0.37 12.55 5.48
N ASP A 12 -1.67 12.69 5.47
CA ASP A 12 -2.53 11.88 4.64
C ASP A 12 -2.57 12.45 3.23
N SER A 13 -2.51 11.59 2.25
CA SER A 13 -2.63 11.95 0.85
C SER A 13 -3.51 10.95 0.13
N LEU A 14 -4.48 11.47 -0.63
CA LEU A 14 -5.34 10.63 -1.45
C LEU A 14 -4.56 10.17 -2.68
N GLN A 15 -4.56 8.86 -2.92
CA GLN A 15 -3.94 8.22 -4.08
C GLN A 15 -5.03 7.81 -5.07
N PRO A 16 -4.88 8.10 -6.38
CA PRO A 16 -5.87 7.69 -7.36
C PRO A 16 -5.86 6.18 -7.56
N ALA A 17 -7.04 5.62 -7.81
CA ALA A 17 -7.20 4.23 -8.23
C ALA A 17 -6.80 4.03 -9.70
N ASP A 18 -6.68 2.77 -10.13
CA ASP A 18 -6.45 2.45 -11.53
C ASP A 18 -7.72 2.65 -12.37
N LEU A 19 -8.87 2.33 -11.80
CA LEU A 19 -10.17 2.50 -12.42
C LEU A 19 -10.72 3.91 -12.15
N SER A 20 -11.56 4.39 -13.07
CA SER A 20 -12.32 5.62 -12.93
C SER A 20 -13.78 5.35 -13.29
N PHE A 21 -14.69 5.75 -12.43
CA PHE A 21 -16.11 5.54 -12.61
C PHE A 21 -16.82 6.87 -12.90
N PRO A 22 -17.76 6.88 -13.88
CA PRO A 22 -18.63 8.03 -14.07
C PRO A 22 -19.41 8.37 -12.79
N PRO A 23 -19.75 9.65 -12.56
CA PRO A 23 -20.48 10.09 -11.35
C PRO A 23 -21.83 9.40 -11.14
N GLN A 24 -22.45 8.89 -12.22
CA GLN A 24 -23.74 8.20 -12.19
C GLN A 24 -23.68 6.82 -11.51
N LEU A 25 -22.51 6.18 -11.48
CA LEU A 25 -22.35 4.87 -10.84
C LEU A 25 -22.12 5.07 -9.33
N ARG A 26 -23.21 5.17 -8.56
CA ARG A 26 -23.19 5.53 -7.14
C ARG A 26 -23.30 4.34 -6.20
N LYS A 27 -23.98 3.28 -6.64
CA LYS A 27 -24.26 2.09 -5.83
C LYS A 27 -23.52 0.89 -6.36
N VAL A 28 -22.83 0.18 -5.49
CA VAL A 28 -22.02 -1.00 -5.85
C VAL A 28 -22.40 -2.22 -5.04
N ALA A 29 -22.49 -3.39 -5.69
CA ALA A 29 -22.56 -4.66 -5.00
C ALA A 29 -21.24 -5.42 -5.03
N ILE A 30 -20.88 -6.01 -3.91
CA ILE A 30 -19.75 -6.94 -3.79
C ILE A 30 -20.33 -8.36 -3.73
N VAL A 31 -19.91 -9.21 -4.66
CA VAL A 31 -20.45 -10.56 -4.77
C VAL A 31 -19.36 -11.63 -4.77
N ASN A 32 -19.67 -12.78 -4.17
CA ASN A 32 -18.83 -13.96 -4.23
C ASN A 32 -19.21 -14.79 -5.46
N ASN A 33 -18.37 -14.78 -6.49
CA ASN A 33 -18.52 -15.58 -7.72
C ASN A 33 -17.46 -16.68 -7.82
N THR A 34 -16.81 -17.04 -6.70
CA THR A 34 -15.83 -18.13 -6.69
C THR A 34 -16.50 -19.48 -6.85
N SER A 35 -15.84 -20.41 -7.57
CA SER A 35 -16.30 -21.78 -7.72
C SER A 35 -15.95 -22.61 -6.49
N ASN A 36 -16.90 -23.43 -6.03
CA ASN A 36 -16.66 -24.44 -4.99
C ASN A 36 -16.04 -25.74 -5.54
N ALA A 37 -15.42 -25.73 -6.73
CA ALA A 37 -14.78 -26.90 -7.28
C ALA A 37 -13.77 -27.48 -6.29
N PRO A 38 -13.70 -28.82 -6.16
CA PRO A 38 -12.73 -29.43 -5.27
C PRO A 38 -11.32 -29.01 -5.70
N ASP A 39 -10.55 -28.55 -4.71
CA ASP A 39 -9.12 -28.25 -4.90
C ASP A 39 -8.43 -29.47 -5.51
N ASP A 40 -7.73 -29.26 -6.61
CA ASP A 40 -6.61 -30.10 -6.94
C ASP A 40 -5.60 -29.93 -5.79
N LYS A 41 -5.63 -30.86 -4.84
CA LYS A 41 -4.77 -30.87 -3.66
C LYS A 41 -3.34 -30.86 -4.13
N LEU A 42 -2.78 -29.66 -4.23
CA LEU A 42 -1.37 -29.49 -4.52
C LEU A 42 -0.59 -30.13 -3.39
N THR A 43 0.15 -31.17 -3.71
CA THR A 43 0.94 -31.96 -2.77
C THR A 43 1.95 -31.05 -2.05
N PRO A 44 2.03 -31.07 -0.73
CA PRO A 44 3.03 -30.35 0.01
C PRO A 44 4.44 -30.70 -0.48
N GLN A 45 5.19 -29.74 -0.97
CA GLN A 45 6.59 -29.96 -1.32
C GLN A 45 7.46 -29.54 -0.13
N THR A 46 8.05 -30.53 0.53
CA THR A 46 9.07 -30.27 1.55
C THR A 46 10.45 -30.33 0.89
N LYS A 47 11.11 -29.17 0.78
CA LYS A 47 12.52 -29.13 0.37
C LYS A 47 13.38 -28.86 1.61
N LYS A 48 14.21 -29.83 2.00
CA LYS A 48 15.32 -29.58 2.94
C LYS A 48 16.52 -29.12 2.12
N SER A 49 16.90 -27.88 2.27
CA SER A 49 18.17 -27.39 1.73
C SER A 49 19.21 -27.44 2.84
N LYS A 50 20.24 -28.20 2.66
CA LYS A 50 21.45 -28.16 3.49
C LYS A 50 22.37 -27.11 2.86
N ASP A 51 22.28 -25.90 3.32
CA ASP A 51 23.40 -24.99 3.19
C ASP A 51 24.31 -25.18 4.42
N ASN A 52 25.61 -25.28 4.22
CA ASN A 52 26.58 -25.80 5.19
C ASN A 52 26.70 -25.02 6.51
N ARG A 53 25.84 -24.06 6.79
CA ARG A 53 25.88 -23.22 8.01
C ARG A 53 24.53 -22.93 8.67
N VAL A 54 23.38 -23.19 8.02
CA VAL A 54 22.06 -22.91 8.62
C VAL A 54 21.08 -24.00 8.21
N GLU A 55 20.50 -24.73 9.17
CA GLU A 55 19.38 -25.64 8.88
C GLU A 55 18.12 -24.84 8.60
N ILE A 56 17.76 -24.71 7.33
CA ILE A 56 16.51 -24.10 6.91
C ILE A 56 15.53 -25.22 6.55
N SER A 57 14.48 -25.36 7.35
CA SER A 57 13.33 -26.20 7.00
C SER A 57 12.28 -25.36 6.30
N ARG A 58 11.88 -25.75 5.09
CA ARG A 58 10.87 -25.03 4.30
C ARG A 58 9.77 -26.00 3.85
N ALA A 59 8.51 -25.64 4.16
CA ALA A 59 7.32 -26.34 3.67
C ALA A 59 6.44 -25.37 2.88
N ILE A 60 5.91 -25.85 1.75
CA ILE A 60 5.00 -25.07 0.90
C ILE A 60 3.68 -25.84 0.82
N ALA A 61 2.58 -25.13 1.06
CA ALA A 61 1.23 -25.61 0.89
C ALA A 61 0.42 -24.62 0.05
N TYR A 62 -0.61 -25.14 -0.62
CA TYR A 62 -1.59 -24.29 -1.31
C TYR A 62 -2.96 -24.51 -0.64
N ALA A 63 -3.75 -23.45 -0.57
CA ALA A 63 -5.07 -23.47 0.02
C ALA A 63 -5.98 -22.49 -0.72
N ASN A 64 -7.29 -22.74 -0.70
CA ASN A 64 -8.26 -21.72 -1.05
C ASN A 64 -8.55 -20.87 0.19
N GLY A 65 -8.71 -19.56 -0.02
CA GLY A 65 -9.20 -18.67 1.01
C GLY A 65 -10.70 -18.80 1.20
N ASP A 66 -11.22 -18.31 2.33
CA ASP A 66 -12.64 -18.15 2.54
C ASP A 66 -13.16 -16.93 1.75
N PRO A 67 -13.93 -17.15 0.66
CA PRO A 67 -14.38 -16.05 -0.19
C PRO A 67 -15.36 -15.12 0.53
N LYS A 68 -16.14 -15.62 1.49
CA LYS A 68 -17.07 -14.80 2.26
C LYS A 68 -16.31 -13.76 3.09
N VAL A 69 -15.30 -14.21 3.82
CA VAL A 69 -14.43 -13.31 4.61
C VAL A 69 -13.75 -12.27 3.72
N ALA A 70 -13.28 -12.68 2.53
CA ALA A 70 -12.63 -11.75 1.60
C ALA A 70 -13.60 -10.72 1.00
N THR A 71 -14.83 -11.12 0.65
CA THR A 71 -15.86 -10.18 0.12
C THR A 71 -16.36 -9.22 1.19
N GLU A 72 -16.52 -9.67 2.42
CA GLU A 72 -16.85 -8.80 3.57
C GLU A 72 -15.74 -7.76 3.79
N ALA A 73 -14.47 -8.18 3.87
CA ALA A 73 -13.34 -7.26 4.04
C ALA A 73 -13.20 -6.27 2.86
N MET A 74 -13.45 -6.72 1.63
CA MET A 74 -13.45 -5.84 0.45
C MET A 74 -14.55 -4.78 0.54
N ALA A 75 -15.76 -5.16 0.94
CA ALA A 75 -16.88 -4.26 1.04
C ALA A 75 -16.69 -3.24 2.16
N GLU A 76 -16.19 -3.68 3.32
CA GLU A 76 -15.84 -2.79 4.44
C GLU A 76 -14.78 -1.76 4.04
N GLU A 77 -13.72 -2.20 3.35
CA GLU A 77 -12.65 -1.29 2.91
C GLU A 77 -13.15 -0.30 1.86
N ILE A 78 -13.95 -0.73 0.87
CA ILE A 78 -14.56 0.17 -0.13
C ILE A 78 -15.50 1.17 0.56
N ALA A 79 -16.33 0.73 1.50
CA ALA A 79 -17.23 1.59 2.26
C ALA A 79 -16.45 2.61 3.11
N HIS A 80 -15.35 2.20 3.74
CA HIS A 80 -14.48 3.08 4.52
C HIS A 80 -13.88 4.24 3.68
N GLN A 81 -13.64 4.01 2.38
CA GLN A 81 -13.13 5.07 1.49
C GLN A 81 -14.20 6.11 1.11
N ASN A 82 -15.49 5.85 1.37
CA ASN A 82 -16.62 6.75 1.07
C ASN A 82 -16.64 7.23 -0.40
N TYR A 83 -16.27 6.34 -1.34
CA TYR A 83 -16.22 6.67 -2.76
C TYR A 83 -17.56 6.41 -3.47
N PHE A 84 -18.29 5.39 -3.05
CA PHE A 84 -19.66 5.09 -3.48
C PHE A 84 -20.67 5.51 -2.40
N ASP A 85 -21.87 5.89 -2.82
CA ASP A 85 -22.94 6.30 -1.90
C ASP A 85 -23.49 5.09 -1.11
N GLU A 86 -23.50 3.92 -1.75
CA GLU A 86 -23.97 2.68 -1.15
C GLU A 86 -23.12 1.48 -1.57
N VAL A 87 -22.74 0.66 -0.61
CA VAL A 87 -22.02 -0.60 -0.81
C VAL A 87 -22.87 -1.74 -0.26
N VAL A 88 -23.33 -2.62 -1.14
CA VAL A 88 -24.19 -3.77 -0.81
C VAL A 88 -23.33 -5.04 -0.85
N ILE A 89 -23.48 -5.93 0.11
CA ILE A 89 -22.85 -7.26 0.10
C ILE A 89 -23.91 -8.29 -0.27
N CYS A 90 -23.62 -9.13 -1.26
CA CYS A 90 -24.43 -10.30 -1.56
C CYS A 90 -23.89 -11.49 -0.76
N ASP A 91 -24.62 -11.90 0.28
CA ASP A 91 -24.22 -13.02 1.15
C ASP A 91 -24.25 -14.40 0.46
N SER A 92 -24.93 -14.50 -0.69
CA SER A 92 -25.06 -15.75 -1.42
C SER A 92 -23.83 -15.99 -2.31
N ALA A 93 -23.18 -17.15 -2.14
CA ALA A 93 -22.18 -17.62 -3.09
C ALA A 93 -22.87 -18.00 -4.42
N LEU A 94 -22.64 -17.23 -5.48
CA LEU A 94 -23.33 -17.38 -6.76
C LEU A 94 -23.09 -18.75 -7.41
N ARG A 95 -21.94 -19.36 -7.14
CA ARG A 95 -21.51 -20.65 -7.71
C ARG A 95 -21.53 -21.80 -6.70
N ALA A 96 -22.26 -21.67 -5.58
CA ALA A 96 -22.31 -22.68 -4.52
C ALA A 96 -22.77 -24.06 -5.02
N ASN A 97 -23.58 -24.10 -6.04
CA ASN A 97 -24.17 -25.34 -6.62
C ASN A 97 -23.46 -25.83 -7.90
N ASP A 98 -22.43 -25.12 -8.36
CA ASP A 98 -21.70 -25.52 -9.55
C ASP A 98 -20.80 -26.74 -9.24
N LYS A 99 -21.07 -27.84 -9.94
CA LYS A 99 -20.34 -29.12 -9.78
C LYS A 99 -19.05 -29.17 -10.58
N ILE A 100 -18.86 -28.27 -11.52
CA ILE A 100 -17.71 -28.22 -12.43
C ILE A 100 -17.06 -26.85 -12.28
N SER A 101 -15.75 -26.84 -12.07
CA SER A 101 -14.97 -25.61 -12.12
C SER A 101 -15.09 -25.00 -13.52
N ARG A 102 -15.74 -23.86 -13.62
CA ARG A 102 -15.77 -23.05 -14.84
C ARG A 102 -14.86 -21.85 -14.63
N GLU A 103 -14.37 -21.25 -15.71
CA GLU A 103 -13.96 -19.86 -15.64
C GLU A 103 -15.16 -19.04 -15.19
N SER A 104 -15.13 -18.57 -13.97
CA SER A 104 -16.27 -17.96 -13.29
C SER A 104 -16.41 -16.49 -13.66
N THR A 105 -16.72 -16.21 -14.92
CA THR A 105 -17.17 -14.87 -15.33
C THR A 105 -18.69 -14.83 -15.33
N LEU A 106 -19.26 -13.74 -14.82
CA LEU A 106 -20.70 -13.51 -14.92
C LEU A 106 -21.07 -13.17 -16.36
N SER A 107 -22.15 -13.79 -16.87
CA SER A 107 -22.76 -13.39 -18.12
C SER A 107 -23.49 -12.04 -17.99
N GLN A 108 -23.72 -11.36 -19.10
CA GLN A 108 -24.44 -10.09 -19.09
C GLN A 108 -25.84 -10.20 -18.47
N GLU A 109 -26.54 -11.32 -18.70
CA GLU A 109 -27.85 -11.55 -18.13
C GLU A 109 -27.79 -11.71 -16.60
N GLU A 110 -26.85 -12.49 -16.10
CA GLU A 110 -26.60 -12.60 -14.65
C GLU A 110 -26.29 -11.25 -14.01
N VAL A 111 -25.44 -10.42 -14.68
CA VAL A 111 -25.11 -9.08 -14.19
C VAL A 111 -26.34 -8.18 -14.14
N ARG A 112 -27.16 -8.18 -15.17
CA ARG A 112 -28.41 -7.39 -15.20
C ARG A 112 -29.37 -7.80 -14.11
N GLN A 113 -29.57 -9.11 -13.95
CA GLN A 113 -30.48 -9.64 -12.94
C GLN A 113 -30.00 -9.27 -11.55
N LEU A 114 -28.73 -9.51 -11.25
CA LEU A 114 -28.12 -9.14 -9.94
C LEU A 114 -28.20 -7.64 -9.66
N ALA A 115 -27.89 -6.81 -10.66
CA ALA A 115 -27.94 -5.35 -10.49
C ALA A 115 -29.39 -4.88 -10.23
N SER A 116 -30.37 -5.46 -10.91
CA SER A 116 -31.78 -5.17 -10.69
C SER A 116 -32.26 -5.64 -9.32
N ASP A 117 -31.92 -6.86 -8.91
CA ASP A 117 -32.34 -7.45 -7.64
C ASP A 117 -31.74 -6.74 -6.43
N LEU A 118 -30.49 -6.29 -6.55
CA LEU A 118 -29.77 -5.58 -5.49
C LEU A 118 -29.95 -4.06 -5.54
N GLY A 119 -30.53 -3.52 -6.62
CA GLY A 119 -30.73 -2.08 -6.82
C GLY A 119 -29.43 -1.29 -6.95
N VAL A 120 -28.43 -1.85 -7.66
CA VAL A 120 -27.08 -1.28 -7.79
C VAL A 120 -26.72 -0.95 -9.23
N ASP A 121 -25.75 -0.05 -9.41
CA ASP A 121 -25.31 0.42 -10.74
C ASP A 121 -24.19 -0.45 -11.33
N LEU A 122 -23.38 -1.09 -10.45
CA LEU A 122 -22.27 -1.93 -10.85
C LEU A 122 -22.04 -3.07 -9.84
N ILE A 123 -21.35 -4.11 -10.32
CA ILE A 123 -21.01 -5.29 -9.52
C ILE A 123 -19.50 -5.48 -9.52
N ILE A 124 -18.93 -5.70 -8.35
CA ILE A 124 -17.56 -6.13 -8.13
C ILE A 124 -17.61 -7.57 -7.66
N ALA A 125 -17.11 -8.50 -8.47
CA ALA A 125 -17.17 -9.93 -8.19
C ALA A 125 -15.79 -10.47 -7.84
N LEU A 126 -15.67 -11.16 -6.71
CA LEU A 126 -14.52 -11.99 -6.39
C LEU A 126 -14.66 -13.31 -7.19
N GLU A 127 -13.75 -13.51 -8.17
CA GLU A 127 -13.79 -14.64 -9.09
C GLU A 127 -12.93 -15.82 -8.61
N ASN A 128 -11.82 -15.52 -7.96
CA ASN A 128 -10.88 -16.53 -7.46
C ASN A 128 -10.13 -16.01 -6.23
N LEU A 129 -9.80 -16.93 -5.32
CA LEU A 129 -9.04 -16.66 -4.11
C LEU A 129 -8.15 -17.84 -3.75
N GLN A 130 -6.90 -17.81 -4.15
CA GLN A 130 -5.91 -18.86 -3.86
C GLN A 130 -4.79 -18.33 -2.99
N PHE A 131 -4.23 -19.20 -2.15
CA PHE A 131 -3.10 -18.92 -1.28
C PHE A 131 -1.95 -19.88 -1.54
N LYS A 132 -0.75 -19.34 -1.50
CA LYS A 132 0.48 -20.12 -1.39
C LYS A 132 1.11 -19.82 -0.04
N ILE A 133 1.12 -20.82 0.84
CA ILE A 133 1.61 -20.70 2.21
C ILE A 133 3.01 -21.30 2.26
N THR A 134 3.98 -20.53 2.70
CA THR A 134 5.36 -20.98 2.90
C THR A 134 5.72 -20.88 4.37
N LYS A 135 5.98 -22.01 5.01
CA LYS A 135 6.50 -22.08 6.38
C LYS A 135 8.01 -22.27 6.35
N THR A 136 8.72 -21.46 7.12
CA THR A 136 10.19 -21.51 7.21
C THR A 136 10.59 -21.50 8.68
N VAL A 137 11.54 -22.35 9.05
CA VAL A 137 12.20 -22.31 10.36
C VAL A 137 13.70 -22.20 10.13
N ARG A 138 14.35 -21.22 10.75
CA ARG A 138 15.79 -20.97 10.65
C ARG A 138 16.41 -20.64 11.99
N TYR A 139 17.65 -21.04 12.19
CA TYR A 139 18.44 -20.62 13.36
C TYR A 139 19.07 -19.25 13.11
N LEU A 140 18.99 -18.36 14.09
CA LEU A 140 19.59 -17.04 14.06
C LEU A 140 20.82 -17.03 15.00
N GLU A 141 22.01 -17.19 14.42
CA GLU A 141 23.27 -17.27 15.19
C GLU A 141 23.52 -16.03 16.08
N GLU A 142 23.18 -14.84 15.57
CA GLU A 142 23.36 -13.57 16.30
C GLU A 142 22.51 -13.47 17.57
N PHE A 143 21.38 -14.16 17.61
CA PHE A 143 20.42 -14.11 18.72
C PHE A 143 20.36 -15.45 19.52
N GLY A 144 21.01 -16.49 19.03
CA GLY A 144 21.00 -17.82 19.68
C GLY A 144 19.63 -18.46 19.77
N CYS A 145 18.70 -18.15 18.85
CA CYS A 145 17.33 -18.65 18.84
C CYS A 145 16.89 -19.10 17.46
N TYR A 146 15.75 -19.78 17.40
CA TYR A 146 15.09 -20.15 16.16
C TYR A 146 14.01 -19.12 15.82
N GLN A 147 13.92 -18.72 14.55
CA GLN A 147 12.83 -17.95 13.99
C GLN A 147 11.94 -18.90 13.17
N GLY A 148 10.67 -18.96 13.52
CA GLY A 148 9.62 -19.52 12.68
C GLY A 148 8.92 -18.40 11.92
N ALA A 149 8.68 -18.59 10.63
CA ALA A 149 7.97 -17.62 9.80
C ALA A 149 6.97 -18.31 8.87
N ILE A 150 5.79 -17.71 8.72
CA ILE A 150 4.81 -18.09 7.71
C ILE A 150 4.63 -16.92 6.77
N ASP A 151 4.81 -17.14 5.47
CA ASP A 151 4.48 -16.20 4.39
C ASP A 151 3.26 -16.76 3.64
N ALA A 152 2.14 -16.05 3.69
CA ALA A 152 0.95 -16.37 2.91
C ALA A 152 0.84 -15.40 1.74
N LYS A 153 1.19 -15.88 0.57
CA LYS A 153 0.99 -15.14 -0.69
C LYS A 153 -0.42 -15.39 -1.20
N VAL A 154 -1.19 -14.32 -1.36
CA VAL A 154 -2.59 -14.34 -1.77
C VAL A 154 -2.72 -13.96 -3.24
N TYR A 155 -3.65 -14.58 -3.96
CA TYR A 155 -3.90 -14.36 -5.38
C TYR A 155 -5.39 -14.08 -5.65
N PRO A 156 -5.92 -12.93 -5.23
CA PRO A 156 -7.29 -12.56 -5.55
C PRO A 156 -7.43 -12.20 -7.03
N THR A 157 -8.53 -12.65 -7.64
CA THR A 157 -9.00 -12.19 -8.96
C THR A 157 -10.35 -11.54 -8.77
N VAL A 158 -10.45 -10.27 -9.16
CA VAL A 158 -11.68 -9.48 -9.04
C VAL A 158 -12.06 -8.91 -10.39
N SER A 159 -13.33 -9.01 -10.76
CA SER A 159 -13.88 -8.42 -11.98
C SER A 159 -14.92 -7.36 -11.66
N VAL A 160 -14.92 -6.29 -12.42
CA VAL A 160 -15.91 -5.19 -12.33
C VAL A 160 -16.85 -5.27 -13.51
N TYR A 161 -18.15 -5.39 -13.25
CA TYR A 161 -19.19 -5.54 -14.24
C TYR A 161 -20.14 -4.35 -14.24
N LEU A 162 -20.59 -4.01 -15.45
CA LEU A 162 -21.67 -3.05 -15.69
C LEU A 162 -22.81 -3.76 -16.39
N PRO A 163 -24.09 -3.54 -15.99
CA PRO A 163 -25.24 -4.21 -16.58
C PRO A 163 -25.35 -4.03 -18.10
N GLU A 164 -24.90 -2.89 -18.62
CA GLU A 164 -24.96 -2.56 -20.05
C GLU A 164 -23.84 -3.18 -20.89
N ARG A 165 -22.88 -3.87 -20.25
CA ARG A 165 -21.71 -4.44 -20.94
C ARG A 165 -21.74 -5.96 -20.94
N SER A 166 -21.43 -6.55 -22.10
CA SER A 166 -21.32 -8.01 -22.25
C SER A 166 -20.05 -8.62 -21.69
N LYS A 167 -19.04 -7.76 -21.42
CA LYS A 167 -17.76 -8.17 -20.83
C LYS A 167 -17.48 -7.32 -19.60
N PRO A 168 -16.70 -7.83 -18.63
CA PRO A 168 -16.28 -7.03 -17.49
C PRO A 168 -15.60 -5.75 -17.96
N MET A 169 -15.87 -4.66 -17.25
CA MET A 169 -15.19 -3.37 -17.46
C MET A 169 -13.70 -3.51 -17.18
N ALA A 170 -13.35 -4.27 -16.14
CA ALA A 170 -11.97 -4.58 -15.76
C ALA A 170 -11.92 -5.93 -15.07
N THR A 171 -10.79 -6.63 -15.22
CA THR A 171 -10.44 -7.80 -14.42
C THR A 171 -9.06 -7.56 -13.81
N ILE A 172 -9.01 -7.57 -12.48
CA ILE A 172 -7.84 -7.28 -11.66
C ILE A 172 -7.33 -8.59 -11.10
N ARG A 173 -6.11 -9.00 -11.52
CA ARG A 173 -5.41 -10.17 -10.99
C ARG A 173 -4.20 -9.70 -10.22
N LEU A 174 -4.16 -10.01 -8.94
CA LEU A 174 -3.14 -9.50 -8.04
C LEU A 174 -2.41 -10.62 -7.33
N ASN A 175 -1.27 -10.25 -6.77
CA ASN A 175 -0.60 -11.04 -5.75
C ASN A 175 0.03 -10.09 -4.73
N ASP A 176 -0.13 -10.44 -3.47
CA ASP A 176 0.48 -9.73 -2.35
C ASP A 176 0.76 -10.75 -1.24
N SER A 177 1.51 -10.38 -0.22
CA SER A 177 1.89 -11.29 0.86
C SER A 177 1.62 -10.69 2.22
N ILE A 178 1.11 -11.50 3.12
CA ILE A 178 1.07 -11.24 4.56
C ILE A 178 1.92 -12.29 5.27
N PHE A 179 2.65 -11.90 6.31
CA PHE A 179 3.54 -12.81 7.02
C PHE A 179 3.41 -12.68 8.53
N TRP A 180 3.70 -13.79 9.20
CA TRP A 180 3.77 -13.88 10.66
C TRP A 180 5.10 -14.51 11.02
N GLU A 181 5.69 -14.07 12.12
CA GLU A 181 6.91 -14.65 12.66
C GLU A 181 6.86 -14.75 14.18
N ASP A 182 7.55 -15.75 14.72
CA ASP A 182 7.77 -15.89 16.14
C ASP A 182 9.15 -16.54 16.40
N PHE A 183 9.60 -16.46 17.64
CA PHE A 183 10.93 -16.90 18.04
C PHE A 183 10.81 -17.93 19.16
N GLY A 184 11.69 -18.92 19.16
CA GLY A 184 11.73 -19.98 20.16
C GLY A 184 13.14 -20.50 20.41
N ILE A 185 13.34 -21.22 21.50
CA ILE A 185 14.62 -21.86 21.85
C ILE A 185 14.83 -23.18 21.09
N SER A 186 13.79 -23.69 20.45
CA SER A 186 13.84 -24.88 19.60
C SER A 186 13.08 -24.67 18.28
N PRO A 187 13.37 -25.43 17.23
CA PRO A 187 12.62 -25.37 15.95
C PRO A 187 11.13 -25.64 16.14
N THR A 188 10.79 -26.58 17.03
CA THR A 188 9.40 -26.97 17.30
C THR A 188 8.64 -25.84 18.00
N GLU A 189 9.27 -25.21 18.97
CA GLU A 189 8.69 -24.06 19.70
C GLU A 189 8.47 -22.88 18.78
N ALA A 190 9.48 -22.47 18.02
CA ALA A 190 9.38 -21.38 17.05
C ALA A 190 8.27 -21.62 16.01
N ALA A 191 8.07 -22.91 15.60
CA ALA A 191 7.01 -23.26 14.66
C ALA A 191 5.61 -23.29 15.30
N ALA A 192 5.51 -23.64 16.60
CA ALA A 192 4.26 -23.79 17.30
C ALA A 192 3.65 -22.47 17.82
N GLN A 193 4.49 -21.46 18.06
CA GLN A 193 4.06 -20.15 18.56
C GLN A 193 3.50 -19.24 17.48
N ILE A 194 3.75 -19.57 16.19
CA ILE A 194 3.15 -18.82 15.09
C ILE A 194 1.63 -19.03 15.10
N ILE A 195 0.91 -18.03 14.64
CA ILE A 195 -0.57 -17.99 14.57
C ILE A 195 -1.21 -19.36 14.23
N PRO A 196 -2.31 -19.77 14.88
CA PRO A 196 -3.07 -20.96 14.52
C PRO A 196 -3.50 -20.96 13.06
N THR A 197 -3.48 -22.12 12.41
CA THR A 197 -3.75 -22.23 10.95
C THR A 197 -5.11 -21.65 10.55
N LYS A 198 -6.15 -21.80 11.38
CA LYS A 198 -7.49 -21.25 11.10
C LYS A 198 -7.47 -19.74 11.10
N ASP A 199 -6.83 -19.12 12.09
CA ASP A 199 -6.78 -17.66 12.23
C ASP A 199 -5.90 -17.06 11.13
N MET A 200 -4.78 -17.72 10.79
CA MET A 200 -3.93 -17.36 9.67
C MET A 200 -4.69 -17.35 8.34
N LEU A 201 -5.49 -18.38 8.06
CA LEU A 201 -6.28 -18.45 6.82
C LEU A 201 -7.36 -17.36 6.79
N LYS A 202 -7.96 -17.05 7.94
CA LYS A 202 -8.93 -15.97 8.07
C LYS A 202 -8.27 -14.61 7.82
N GLU A 203 -7.17 -14.29 8.50
CA GLU A 203 -6.45 -13.04 8.31
C GLU A 203 -5.90 -12.90 6.88
N ALA A 204 -5.45 -14.01 6.27
CA ALA A 204 -5.03 -14.00 4.87
C ALA A 204 -6.21 -13.72 3.91
N ALA A 205 -7.42 -14.20 4.22
CA ALA A 205 -8.62 -13.92 3.41
C ALA A 205 -9.08 -12.47 3.57
N GLU A 206 -9.08 -11.92 4.80
CA GLU A 206 -9.35 -10.52 5.07
C GLU A 206 -8.36 -9.63 4.30
N PHE A 207 -7.06 -9.91 4.42
CA PHE A 207 -6.03 -9.20 3.68
C PHE A 207 -6.25 -9.27 2.16
N ALA A 208 -6.53 -10.45 1.62
CA ALA A 208 -6.78 -10.64 0.19
C ALA A 208 -7.99 -9.84 -0.32
N GLY A 209 -9.00 -9.64 0.50
CA GLY A 209 -10.15 -8.80 0.21
C GLY A 209 -9.79 -7.32 0.09
N THR A 210 -8.86 -6.81 0.91
CA THR A 210 -8.45 -5.41 0.89
C THR A 210 -7.48 -5.07 -0.25
N VAL A 211 -6.64 -6.02 -0.70
CA VAL A 211 -5.60 -5.79 -1.72
C VAL A 211 -6.14 -5.19 -3.03
N PRO A 212 -7.28 -5.62 -3.59
CA PRO A 212 -7.82 -5.06 -4.83
C PRO A 212 -8.35 -3.63 -4.70
N VAL A 213 -8.73 -3.20 -3.50
CA VAL A 213 -9.48 -1.95 -3.29
C VAL A 213 -8.72 -0.72 -3.80
N LYS A 214 -7.41 -0.65 -3.57
CA LYS A 214 -6.55 0.45 -4.05
C LYS A 214 -6.50 0.60 -5.59
N TYR A 215 -6.89 -0.42 -6.33
CA TYR A 215 -6.98 -0.38 -7.79
C TYR A 215 -8.37 0.05 -8.27
N ILE A 216 -9.37 -0.09 -7.41
CA ILE A 216 -10.79 0.15 -7.71
C ILE A 216 -11.20 1.57 -7.30
N VAL A 217 -10.89 1.98 -6.08
CA VAL A 217 -11.25 3.30 -5.53
C VAL A 217 -10.03 4.06 -5.03
N PRO A 218 -10.04 5.41 -5.07
CA PRO A 218 -8.99 6.22 -4.46
C PRO A 218 -8.87 5.92 -2.97
N ILE A 219 -7.65 5.77 -2.47
CA ILE A 219 -7.39 5.45 -1.07
C ILE A 219 -6.55 6.52 -0.38
N TRP A 220 -6.81 6.73 0.91
CA TRP A 220 -5.97 7.55 1.76
C TRP A 220 -4.71 6.81 2.18
N LYS A 221 -3.56 7.43 1.95
CA LYS A 221 -2.25 6.92 2.35
C LYS A 221 -1.56 7.87 3.30
N ASN A 222 -1.16 7.34 4.46
CA ASN A 222 -0.36 8.07 5.44
C ASN A 222 1.10 8.17 4.98
N GLY A 223 1.59 9.38 4.78
CA GLY A 223 2.99 9.67 4.49
C GLY A 223 3.72 10.22 5.71
N LYS A 224 4.85 9.61 6.07
CA LYS A 224 5.72 10.14 7.12
C LYS A 224 6.75 11.08 6.51
N ARG A 225 6.83 12.30 7.02
CA ARG A 225 7.80 13.32 6.59
C ARG A 225 8.71 13.69 7.74
N TYR A 226 9.98 13.91 7.45
CA TYR A 226 10.96 14.33 8.42
C TYR A 226 11.38 15.77 8.15
N LEU A 227 11.30 16.60 9.19
CA LEU A 227 11.73 17.99 9.17
C LEU A 227 13.03 18.14 9.92
N TYR A 228 13.95 18.90 9.37
CA TYR A 228 15.18 19.27 10.07
C TYR A 228 14.89 20.37 11.08
N THR A 229 15.27 20.14 12.33
CA THR A 229 15.03 21.07 13.45
C THR A 229 16.29 21.81 13.90
N GLY A 230 17.45 21.52 13.30
CA GLY A 230 18.73 22.07 13.73
C GLY A 230 19.57 22.64 12.60
N GLY A 231 20.56 23.44 12.96
CA GLY A 231 21.53 24.06 12.04
C GLY A 231 21.65 25.57 12.15
N SER A 232 20.60 26.25 12.62
CA SER A 232 20.59 27.69 12.91
C SER A 232 19.47 28.03 13.91
N VAL A 233 19.44 29.25 14.43
CA VAL A 233 18.37 29.71 15.31
C VAL A 233 17.01 29.64 14.59
N PRO A 234 16.84 30.22 13.36
CA PRO A 234 15.55 30.14 12.66
C PRO A 234 15.05 28.70 12.43
N MET A 235 15.96 27.73 12.22
CA MET A 235 15.56 26.33 12.06
C MET A 235 15.01 25.71 13.36
N ARG A 236 15.53 26.11 14.52
CA ARG A 236 15.03 25.65 15.82
C ARG A 236 13.68 26.28 16.17
N ASP A 237 13.56 27.58 15.92
CA ASP A 237 12.33 28.33 16.20
C ASP A 237 11.18 27.84 15.30
N ALA A 238 11.46 27.59 14.02
CA ALA A 238 10.50 26.99 13.09
C ALA A 238 9.98 25.64 13.58
N ALA A 239 10.82 24.82 14.25
CA ALA A 239 10.36 23.54 14.79
C ALA A 239 9.35 23.69 15.95
N ILE A 240 9.36 24.83 16.65
CA ILE A 240 8.35 25.16 17.66
C ILE A 240 7.02 25.47 16.96
N TYR A 241 7.03 26.34 15.95
CA TYR A 241 5.84 26.71 15.19
C TYR A 241 5.18 25.49 14.51
N VAL A 242 5.97 24.54 14.00
CA VAL A 242 5.40 23.28 13.46
C VAL A 242 4.64 22.50 14.53
N ARG A 243 5.15 22.43 15.77
CA ARG A 243 4.45 21.76 16.88
C ARG A 243 3.14 22.44 17.26
N GLU A 244 3.08 23.76 17.07
CA GLU A 244 1.90 24.60 17.28
C GLU A 244 0.98 24.67 16.04
N ASN A 245 1.27 23.86 15.01
CA ASN A 245 0.57 23.85 13.72
C ASN A 245 0.60 25.19 12.95
N SER A 246 1.54 26.08 13.29
CA SER A 246 1.75 27.39 12.66
C SER A 246 2.75 27.26 11.50
N TRP A 247 2.30 26.66 10.40
CA TRP A 247 3.16 26.30 9.26
C TRP A 247 3.66 27.50 8.46
N ASP A 248 2.90 28.60 8.40
CA ASP A 248 3.26 29.78 7.64
C ASP A 248 4.40 30.56 8.32
N GLU A 249 4.38 30.61 9.64
CA GLU A 249 5.47 31.17 10.47
C GLU A 249 6.73 30.32 10.35
N ALA A 250 6.59 28.98 10.41
CA ALA A 250 7.69 28.07 10.21
C ALA A 250 8.33 28.25 8.81
N TYR A 251 7.51 28.41 7.77
CA TYR A 251 7.98 28.68 6.40
C TYR A 251 8.80 29.95 6.32
N GLY A 252 8.33 31.05 6.93
CA GLY A 252 9.08 32.31 6.98
C GLY A 252 10.49 32.15 7.53
N LEU A 253 10.62 31.40 8.64
CA LEU A 253 11.90 31.11 9.28
C LEU A 253 12.80 30.17 8.44
N TRP A 254 12.23 29.17 7.77
CA TRP A 254 13.01 28.29 6.87
C TRP A 254 13.52 29.08 5.66
N ASN A 255 12.72 29.98 5.10
CA ASN A 255 13.13 30.85 4.01
C ASN A 255 14.26 31.80 4.44
N GLN A 256 14.14 32.41 5.61
CA GLN A 256 15.21 33.20 6.21
C GLN A 256 16.50 32.37 6.40
N ALA A 257 16.39 31.15 6.93
CA ALA A 257 17.53 30.24 7.11
C ALA A 257 18.20 29.88 5.78
N TYR A 258 17.40 29.67 4.72
CA TYR A 258 17.90 29.37 3.38
C TYR A 258 18.65 30.54 2.75
N GLN A 259 18.12 31.76 2.87
CA GLN A 259 18.70 32.97 2.28
C GLN A 259 19.97 33.42 3.01
N SER A 260 20.00 33.28 4.34
CA SER A 260 21.08 33.81 5.18
C SER A 260 22.35 32.97 5.18
N THR A 261 22.37 31.79 4.56
CA THR A 261 23.53 30.89 4.59
C THR A 261 24.13 30.63 3.22
N LYS A 262 25.46 30.48 3.17
CA LYS A 262 26.20 29.96 1.99
C LYS A 262 26.54 28.46 2.15
N ASN A 263 26.28 27.87 3.30
CA ASN A 263 26.61 26.48 3.58
C ASN A 263 25.59 25.53 2.92
N GLU A 264 26.07 24.69 2.00
CA GLU A 264 25.24 23.76 1.20
C GLU A 264 24.40 22.82 2.07
N LYS A 265 24.96 22.29 3.18
CA LYS A 265 24.24 21.42 4.10
C LYS A 265 23.10 22.12 4.84
N LYS A 266 23.30 23.39 5.21
CA LYS A 266 22.24 24.21 5.83
C LYS A 266 21.15 24.56 4.82
N LYS A 267 21.55 24.90 3.58
CA LYS A 267 20.60 25.13 2.47
C LYS A 267 19.76 23.89 2.16
N MET A 268 20.38 22.71 2.08
CA MET A 268 19.68 21.45 1.88
C MET A 268 18.57 21.24 2.92
N ARG A 269 18.89 21.44 4.21
CA ARG A 269 17.94 21.25 5.31
C ARG A 269 16.75 22.21 5.22
N ALA A 270 17.00 23.48 4.99
CA ALA A 270 15.95 24.50 4.87
C ALA A 270 15.09 24.23 3.61
N ALA A 271 15.70 23.93 2.47
CA ALA A 271 15.00 23.64 1.22
C ALA A 271 14.09 22.40 1.34
N LEU A 272 14.53 21.34 2.06
CA LEU A 272 13.67 20.17 2.29
C LEU A 272 12.45 20.52 3.15
N ASN A 273 12.64 21.28 4.23
CA ASN A 273 11.53 21.70 5.07
C ASN A 273 10.53 22.58 4.29
N ILE A 274 11.03 23.47 3.42
CA ILE A 274 10.17 24.27 2.52
C ILE A 274 9.41 23.37 1.54
N ALA A 275 10.04 22.31 1.02
CA ALA A 275 9.35 21.35 0.16
C ALA A 275 8.19 20.66 0.90
N VAL A 276 8.39 20.22 2.13
CA VAL A 276 7.33 19.64 2.97
C VAL A 276 6.23 20.65 3.26
N TYR A 277 6.55 21.93 3.52
CA TYR A 277 5.55 22.97 3.69
C TYR A 277 4.64 23.11 2.47
N TYR A 278 5.21 23.17 1.25
CA TYR A 278 4.40 23.25 0.04
C TYR A 278 3.59 21.98 -0.22
N GLU A 279 4.10 20.82 0.15
CA GLU A 279 3.32 19.58 0.15
C GLU A 279 2.13 19.69 1.11
N MET A 280 2.31 20.21 2.33
CA MET A 280 1.23 20.44 3.30
C MET A 280 0.17 21.44 2.82
N LYS A 281 0.52 22.33 1.92
CA LYS A 281 -0.39 23.28 1.27
C LYS A 281 -0.93 22.77 -0.09
N ASP A 282 -0.82 21.47 -0.40
CA ASP A 282 -1.23 20.84 -1.66
C ASP A 282 -0.64 21.45 -2.93
N SER A 283 0.46 22.20 -2.79
CA SER A 283 1.20 22.80 -3.90
C SER A 283 2.30 21.85 -4.40
N LEU A 284 1.93 20.70 -4.96
CA LEU A 284 2.88 19.63 -5.33
C LEU A 284 3.98 20.11 -6.28
N ALA A 285 3.67 20.94 -7.27
CA ALA A 285 4.67 21.49 -8.19
C ALA A 285 5.74 22.35 -7.49
N LYS A 286 5.34 23.14 -6.49
CA LYS A 286 6.29 23.91 -5.67
C LYS A 286 7.08 23.01 -4.73
N ALA A 287 6.43 22.00 -4.14
CA ALA A 287 7.10 21.01 -3.32
C ALA A 287 8.18 20.26 -4.11
N GLU A 288 7.88 19.80 -5.33
CA GLU A 288 8.83 19.15 -6.24
C GLU A 288 10.03 20.05 -6.56
N LYS A 289 9.78 21.33 -6.87
CA LYS A 289 10.84 22.31 -7.15
C LYS A 289 11.79 22.47 -5.96
N TRP A 290 11.26 22.60 -4.74
CA TRP A 290 12.06 22.76 -3.54
C TRP A 290 12.77 21.46 -3.12
N ALA A 291 12.14 20.30 -3.31
CA ALA A 291 12.77 19.01 -3.10
C ALA A 291 13.94 18.78 -4.09
N THR A 292 13.78 19.18 -5.37
CA THR A 292 14.87 19.18 -6.35
C THR A 292 16.02 20.07 -5.92
N THR A 293 15.73 21.26 -5.41
CA THR A 293 16.74 22.17 -4.87
C THR A 293 17.48 21.54 -3.68
N ALA A 294 16.73 20.91 -2.75
CA ALA A 294 17.34 20.20 -1.62
C ALA A 294 18.22 19.03 -2.07
N GLN A 295 17.79 18.26 -3.10
CA GLN A 295 18.58 17.18 -3.67
C GLN A 295 19.89 17.66 -4.29
N GLN A 296 19.87 18.79 -5.01
CA GLN A 296 21.08 19.39 -5.59
C GLN A 296 22.10 19.79 -4.50
N HIS A 297 21.63 20.38 -3.41
CA HIS A 297 22.49 20.70 -2.25
C HIS A 297 23.02 19.44 -1.55
N ALA A 298 22.18 18.40 -1.38
CA ALA A 298 22.60 17.11 -0.84
C ALA A 298 23.68 16.45 -1.71
N ARG A 299 23.51 16.48 -3.04
CA ARG A 299 24.48 15.95 -3.99
C ARG A 299 25.85 16.61 -3.84
N LYS A 300 25.89 17.93 -3.72
CA LYS A 300 27.16 18.68 -3.53
C LYS A 300 27.86 18.35 -2.22
N THR A 301 27.12 17.96 -1.19
CA THR A 301 27.68 17.73 0.16
C THR A 301 28.05 16.28 0.43
N GLU A 302 27.37 15.32 -0.18
CA GLU A 302 27.49 13.90 0.14
C GLU A 302 28.09 13.07 -1.00
N LEU A 303 28.01 13.53 -2.26
CA LEU A 303 28.54 12.79 -3.39
C LEU A 303 29.86 13.41 -3.89
N LYS A 304 30.82 12.55 -4.22
CA LYS A 304 32.05 12.96 -4.91
C LYS A 304 31.72 13.33 -6.35
N LYS A 305 32.52 14.24 -6.96
CA LYS A 305 32.25 14.75 -8.32
C LYS A 305 32.09 13.68 -9.40
N ASN A 306 32.67 12.50 -9.23
CA ASN A 306 32.65 11.40 -10.20
C ASN A 306 31.91 10.16 -9.70
N THR A 307 31.01 10.30 -8.71
CA THR A 307 30.21 9.16 -8.24
C THR A 307 29.15 8.80 -9.29
N ASP A 308 29.21 7.56 -9.79
CA ASP A 308 28.19 6.99 -10.64
C ASP A 308 26.88 6.86 -9.85
N ASN A 309 25.78 7.40 -10.38
CA ASN A 309 24.47 7.37 -9.69
C ASN A 309 23.97 5.94 -9.39
N ASN A 310 24.44 4.93 -10.13
CA ASN A 310 24.08 3.53 -9.94
C ASN A 310 24.86 2.84 -8.80
N LYS A 311 25.85 3.52 -8.21
CA LYS A 311 26.72 2.97 -7.16
C LYS A 311 26.67 3.76 -5.85
N ILE A 312 25.62 4.57 -5.63
CA ILE A 312 25.50 5.38 -4.43
C ILE A 312 25.12 4.46 -3.26
N ASN A 313 25.98 4.39 -2.26
CA ASN A 313 25.70 3.70 -1.01
C ASN A 313 24.82 4.58 -0.10
N THR A 314 23.73 4.02 0.41
CA THR A 314 22.80 4.70 1.33
C THR A 314 23.47 5.19 2.60
N ASP A 315 24.52 4.49 3.08
CA ASP A 315 25.25 4.85 4.30
C ASP A 315 26.18 6.04 4.07
N GLU A 316 26.71 6.20 2.84
CA GLU A 316 27.60 7.29 2.48
C GLU A 316 26.85 8.60 2.16
N ALA A 317 25.63 8.51 1.62
CA ALA A 317 24.82 9.65 1.19
C ALA A 317 23.36 9.57 1.70
N PRO A 318 23.14 9.47 3.02
CA PRO A 318 21.80 9.19 3.56
C PRO A 318 20.79 10.31 3.31
N ASN A 319 21.20 11.58 3.26
CA ASN A 319 20.27 12.67 2.97
C ASN A 319 19.94 12.73 1.48
N TYR A 320 20.93 12.53 0.61
CA TYR A 320 20.68 12.47 -0.84
C TYR A 320 19.71 11.35 -1.19
N PHE A 321 19.88 10.17 -0.61
CA PHE A 321 19.01 9.02 -0.83
C PHE A 321 17.58 9.29 -0.35
N TYR A 322 17.43 9.76 0.90
CA TYR A 322 16.11 10.11 1.45
C TYR A 322 15.38 11.17 0.61
N ILE A 323 16.08 12.26 0.23
CA ILE A 323 15.49 13.33 -0.58
C ILE A 323 15.13 12.82 -1.97
N SER A 324 15.92 11.91 -2.55
CA SER A 324 15.62 11.30 -3.86
C SER A 324 14.35 10.46 -3.83
N LEU A 325 14.15 9.64 -2.79
CA LEU A 325 12.91 8.89 -2.60
C LEU A 325 11.70 9.83 -2.44
N TYR A 326 11.84 10.86 -1.62
CA TYR A 326 10.79 11.85 -1.42
C TYR A 326 10.45 12.59 -2.72
N LEU A 327 11.45 12.99 -3.50
CA LEU A 327 11.26 13.65 -4.79
C LEU A 327 10.57 12.72 -5.81
N THR A 328 10.91 11.44 -5.83
CA THR A 328 10.24 10.44 -6.68
C THR A 328 8.77 10.35 -6.32
N GLU A 329 8.44 10.24 -5.05
CA GLU A 329 7.04 10.21 -4.59
C GLU A 329 6.27 11.49 -4.98
N LEU A 330 6.87 12.68 -4.82
CA LEU A 330 6.23 13.94 -5.24
C LEU A 330 5.97 14.00 -6.75
N LYS A 331 6.91 13.52 -7.57
CA LYS A 331 6.75 13.46 -9.03
C LYS A 331 5.63 12.51 -9.45
N GLU A 332 5.57 11.34 -8.85
CA GLU A 332 4.51 10.36 -9.10
C GLU A 332 3.13 10.95 -8.74
N ARG A 333 3.00 11.56 -7.57
CA ARG A 333 1.76 12.23 -7.14
C ARG A 333 1.37 13.38 -8.05
N ASN A 334 2.34 14.21 -8.45
CA ASN A 334 2.09 15.33 -9.36
C ASN A 334 1.63 14.85 -10.75
N ALA A 335 2.24 13.78 -11.28
CA ALA A 335 1.83 13.16 -12.54
C ALA A 335 0.41 12.55 -12.48
N GLN A 336 0.00 12.05 -11.31
CA GLN A 336 -1.31 11.44 -11.10
C GLN A 336 -2.42 12.44 -10.71
N LEU A 337 -2.08 13.71 -10.47
CA LEU A 337 -3.02 14.70 -9.96
C LEU A 337 -4.25 14.90 -10.85
N SER A 338 -4.08 14.90 -12.17
CA SER A 338 -5.20 15.04 -13.13
C SER A 338 -6.18 13.86 -13.04
N LYS A 339 -5.65 12.65 -12.90
CA LYS A 339 -6.47 11.44 -12.72
C LYS A 339 -7.25 11.50 -11.41
N LEU A 340 -6.58 11.89 -10.32
CA LEU A 340 -7.24 12.05 -9.03
C LEU A 340 -8.35 13.08 -9.08
N LYS A 341 -8.11 14.24 -9.69
CA LYS A 341 -9.15 15.29 -9.87
C LYS A 341 -10.35 14.76 -10.64
N LEU A 342 -10.13 13.99 -11.70
CA LEU A 342 -11.22 13.35 -12.46
C LEU A 342 -12.01 12.37 -11.59
N GLN A 343 -11.34 11.52 -10.79
CA GLN A 343 -12.00 10.57 -9.92
C GLN A 343 -12.81 11.25 -8.80
N MET A 344 -12.31 12.38 -8.30
CA MET A 344 -12.95 13.14 -7.22
C MET A 344 -14.00 14.14 -7.71
N SER A 345 -14.12 14.38 -9.02
CA SER A 345 -15.11 15.30 -9.58
C SER A 345 -16.56 14.88 -9.30
N ARG A 346 -16.80 13.59 -9.05
CA ARG A 346 -18.11 13.05 -8.66
C ARG A 346 -18.69 13.67 -7.36
N PHE A 347 -17.84 14.26 -6.52
CA PHE A 347 -18.24 14.93 -5.28
C PHE A 347 -18.46 16.43 -5.45
N ASN A 348 -18.19 16.99 -6.65
CA ASN A 348 -18.33 18.43 -6.90
C ASN A 348 -19.72 18.83 -7.41
N ASP A 349 -20.56 17.85 -7.77
CA ASP A 349 -21.92 18.09 -8.26
C ASP A 349 -22.94 18.30 -7.13
N ASP A 350 -22.53 18.16 -5.86
CA ASP A 350 -23.38 18.33 -4.68
C ASP A 350 -23.18 19.67 -3.96
N PHE A 351 -22.51 20.68 -4.62
CA PHE A 351 -22.36 22.03 -4.10
C PHE A 351 -22.89 23.09 -5.06
#